data_914a552284dfadf2b78487c91a30f9e6
#
_entry.id   914a552284dfadf2b78487c91a30f9e6
#
_cell.length_a   1.000
_cell.length_b   1.000
_cell.length_c   1.000
_cell.angle_alpha   90.00
_cell.angle_beta   90.00
_cell.angle_gamma   90.00
#
_symmetry.space_group_name_H-M   'P 1'
#
loop_
_entity.id
_entity.type
_entity.pdbx_description
1 polymer ?
#
loop_
_entity_poly.entity_id
_entity_poly.type
_entity_poly.pdbx_seq_one_letter_code
_entity_poly.pdbx_strand_id
1 'polypeptide(L)'
;KDRNGYLYPASGQAASIAEVLRLEALRQGVKLACNTEVLEVHKKDGQFQVVTEGWTYEGDALILACGSKAAPDTGTVGDGYRFAESFGHSVVTPLPALTGLCASEKDCGKLTGVRTDAKATLTVEPEHAAYEEEGEIQFAAYGLSGIPVFQLSRYAARALEHGGSCQVTLDLCPEHTAEELEEILKDKAEFIGERTGTDVLLGMFPEKLSDVILKRAGISMKKKSREWKEADWNHLIGQIKKFTFHITRCRGYEQAQVCTGGVPLAELKNCSMESAKVPGLYLCGELLDVDGACGGYNLQWAWTSGYLAGNAAGSEE
;
A
#
# COMPACT_ATOMS: atom_id res chain seq x y z
N LYS A 1 12.21 2.03 -20.64
CA LYS A 1 10.95 1.73 -21.37
C LYS A 1 9.83 2.55 -20.74
N ASP A 2 9.09 3.29 -21.54
CA ASP A 2 7.86 3.96 -21.11
C ASP A 2 6.68 2.96 -21.17
N ARG A 3 5.87 2.96 -20.12
CA ARG A 3 4.61 2.21 -20.05
C ARG A 3 3.58 3.15 -19.43
N ASN A 4 2.80 3.83 -20.27
CA ASN A 4 1.75 4.78 -19.83
C ASN A 4 2.27 5.87 -18.87
N GLY A 5 3.44 6.46 -19.17
CA GLY A 5 4.09 7.46 -18.32
C GLY A 5 5.01 6.90 -17.24
N TYR A 6 5.00 5.60 -16.98
CA TYR A 6 5.94 4.98 -16.05
C TYR A 6 7.24 4.59 -16.75
N LEU A 7 8.37 4.99 -16.19
CA LEU A 7 9.68 4.69 -16.72
C LEU A 7 10.27 3.44 -16.06
N TYR A 8 10.70 2.51 -16.90
CA TYR A 8 11.36 1.28 -16.45
C TYR A 8 12.73 1.13 -17.11
N PRO A 9 13.73 0.55 -16.42
CA PRO A 9 15.00 0.23 -17.05
C PRO A 9 14.79 -0.73 -18.24
N ALA A 10 15.65 -0.65 -19.25
CA ALA A 10 15.55 -1.51 -20.42
C ALA A 10 15.66 -3.00 -20.06
N SER A 11 16.45 -3.33 -19.05
CA SER A 11 16.60 -4.68 -18.51
C SER A 11 15.33 -5.22 -17.81
N GLY A 12 14.42 -4.35 -17.37
CA GLY A 12 13.28 -4.71 -16.52
C GLY A 12 13.68 -5.08 -15.08
N GLN A 13 14.93 -4.83 -14.69
CA GLN A 13 15.48 -5.20 -13.37
C GLN A 13 15.74 -3.96 -12.52
N ALA A 14 15.14 -3.89 -11.33
CA ALA A 14 15.32 -2.78 -10.38
C ALA A 14 16.80 -2.62 -9.96
N ALA A 15 17.54 -3.73 -9.80
CA ALA A 15 18.95 -3.73 -9.46
C ALA A 15 19.81 -2.89 -10.41
N SER A 16 19.43 -2.78 -11.70
CA SER A 16 20.15 -1.94 -12.67
C SER A 16 20.14 -0.46 -12.27
N ILE A 17 19.06 0.02 -11.69
CA ILE A 17 18.95 1.42 -11.25
C ILE A 17 19.84 1.67 -10.04
N ALA A 18 19.80 0.79 -9.04
CA ALA A 18 20.64 0.89 -7.85
C ALA A 18 22.13 0.89 -8.23
N GLU A 19 22.53 0.01 -9.15
CA GLU A 19 23.92 -0.09 -9.59
C GLU A 19 24.38 1.16 -10.36
N VAL A 20 23.55 1.73 -11.23
CA VAL A 20 23.88 2.98 -11.95
C VAL A 20 24.10 4.13 -10.96
N LEU A 21 23.24 4.27 -9.94
CA LEU A 21 23.38 5.30 -8.91
C LEU A 21 24.65 5.09 -8.07
N ARG A 22 24.92 3.84 -7.70
CA ARG A 22 26.14 3.49 -6.95
C ARG A 22 27.43 3.82 -7.73
N LEU A 23 27.49 3.44 -9.00
CA LEU A 23 28.63 3.72 -9.85
C LEU A 23 28.83 5.22 -10.08
N GLU A 24 27.74 5.97 -10.25
CA GLU A 24 27.84 7.43 -10.39
C GLU A 24 28.31 8.10 -9.10
N ALA A 25 27.82 7.69 -7.94
CA ALA A 25 28.30 8.19 -6.65
C ALA A 25 29.81 7.98 -6.49
N LEU A 26 30.32 6.78 -6.81
CA LEU A 26 31.75 6.49 -6.79
C LEU A 26 32.54 7.34 -7.79
N ARG A 27 32.00 7.55 -9.00
CA ARG A 27 32.63 8.41 -10.03
C ARG A 27 32.75 9.86 -9.56
N GLN A 28 31.78 10.33 -8.78
CA GLN A 28 31.79 11.67 -8.17
C GLN A 28 32.70 11.76 -6.91
N GLY A 29 33.33 10.67 -6.51
CA GLY A 29 34.25 10.64 -5.36
C GLY A 29 33.53 10.48 -4.00
N VAL A 30 32.23 10.11 -4.01
CA VAL A 30 31.50 9.84 -2.78
C VAL A 30 32.07 8.60 -2.09
N LYS A 31 32.36 8.71 -0.79
CA LYS A 31 32.81 7.59 0.03
C LYS A 31 31.61 6.80 0.53
N LEU A 32 31.55 5.51 0.21
CA LEU A 32 30.51 4.60 0.66
C LEU A 32 31.04 3.75 1.82
N ALA A 33 30.44 3.87 3.00
CA ALA A 33 30.73 3.02 4.16
C ALA A 33 29.58 2.00 4.31
N CYS A 34 29.74 0.81 3.71
CA CYS A 34 28.79 -0.29 3.84
C CYS A 34 29.03 -1.09 5.12
N ASN A 35 28.03 -1.85 5.57
CA ASN A 35 28.08 -2.65 6.81
C ASN A 35 28.50 -1.80 8.03
N THR A 36 28.04 -0.55 8.06
CA THR A 36 28.38 0.43 9.08
C THR A 36 27.08 0.94 9.68
N GLU A 37 26.71 0.40 10.83
CA GLU A 37 25.52 0.81 11.56
C GLU A 37 25.76 2.15 12.23
N VAL A 38 24.82 3.08 12.05
CA VAL A 38 24.83 4.37 12.76
C VAL A 38 24.09 4.19 14.09
N LEU A 39 24.80 4.42 15.17
CA LEU A 39 24.28 4.29 16.52
C LEU A 39 23.61 5.57 17.02
N GLU A 40 24.26 6.70 16.77
CA GLU A 40 23.80 8.02 17.20
C GLU A 40 24.14 9.10 16.18
N VAL A 41 23.37 10.16 16.20
CA VAL A 41 23.65 11.40 15.47
C VAL A 41 23.41 12.58 16.40
N HIS A 42 24.31 13.55 16.39
CA HIS A 42 24.16 14.78 17.18
C HIS A 42 24.93 15.93 16.53
N LYS A 43 24.68 17.16 16.98
CA LYS A 43 25.39 18.36 16.55
C LYS A 43 26.18 18.92 17.72
N LYS A 44 27.48 19.09 17.54
CA LYS A 44 28.38 19.61 18.55
C LYS A 44 29.37 20.61 17.91
N ASP A 45 29.56 21.75 18.57
CA ASP A 45 30.47 22.80 18.13
C ASP A 45 30.26 23.26 16.67
N GLY A 46 29.01 23.22 16.21
CA GLY A 46 28.60 23.59 14.86
C GLY A 46 28.61 22.46 13.85
N GLN A 47 29.27 21.33 14.13
CA GLN A 47 29.37 20.18 13.23
C GLN A 47 28.44 19.01 13.63
N PHE A 48 27.97 18.27 12.65
CA PHE A 48 27.26 17.01 12.87
C PHE A 48 28.25 15.88 13.11
N GLN A 49 27.94 15.05 14.11
CA GLN A 49 28.69 13.84 14.41
C GLN A 49 27.78 12.62 14.20
N VAL A 50 28.27 11.68 13.39
CA VAL A 50 27.59 10.41 13.08
C VAL A 50 28.42 9.30 13.72
N VAL A 51 27.91 8.72 14.80
CA VAL A 51 28.61 7.73 15.61
C VAL A 51 28.28 6.32 15.13
N THR A 52 29.32 5.52 14.95
CA THR A 52 29.21 4.09 14.62
C THR A 52 30.00 3.27 15.65
N GLU A 53 29.95 1.95 15.60
CA GLU A 53 30.65 1.09 16.54
C GLU A 53 32.21 1.36 16.56
N GLY A 54 32.78 1.63 15.40
CA GLY A 54 34.25 1.77 15.27
C GLY A 54 34.74 3.17 14.93
N TRP A 55 33.87 4.10 14.62
CA TRP A 55 34.27 5.42 14.12
C TRP A 55 33.21 6.49 14.35
N THR A 56 33.64 7.76 14.42
CA THR A 56 32.76 8.92 14.37
C THR A 56 33.08 9.75 13.13
N TYR A 57 32.09 9.98 12.30
CA TYR A 57 32.22 10.84 11.13
C TYR A 57 31.72 12.24 11.48
N GLU A 58 32.37 13.25 10.95
CA GLU A 58 32.03 14.66 11.15
C GLU A 58 31.69 15.32 9.81
N GLY A 59 30.74 16.27 9.84
CA GLY A 59 30.34 17.02 8.66
C GLY A 59 29.61 18.31 9.02
N ASP A 60 29.67 19.28 8.11
CA ASP A 60 29.03 20.58 8.26
C ASP A 60 27.51 20.49 8.02
N ALA A 61 27.09 19.53 7.19
CA ALA A 61 25.69 19.21 6.91
C ALA A 61 25.41 17.70 7.08
N LEU A 62 24.17 17.37 7.46
CA LEU A 62 23.72 15.99 7.61
C LEU A 62 22.41 15.79 6.84
N ILE A 63 22.34 14.78 5.97
CA ILE A 63 21.13 14.36 5.28
C ILE A 63 20.67 13.03 5.85
N LEU A 64 19.50 12.99 6.46
CA LEU A 64 18.84 11.76 6.89
C LEU A 64 17.99 11.21 5.73
N ALA A 65 18.45 10.10 5.13
CA ALA A 65 17.82 9.41 4.01
C ALA A 65 17.59 7.93 4.32
N CYS A 66 17.27 7.61 5.59
CA CYS A 66 17.25 6.25 6.11
C CYS A 66 16.04 5.42 5.65
N GLY A 67 15.06 6.06 4.99
CA GLY A 67 13.81 5.41 4.61
C GLY A 67 12.84 5.20 5.79
N SER A 68 11.87 4.32 5.59
CA SER A 68 10.82 4.00 6.57
C SER A 68 11.07 2.65 7.26
N LYS A 69 10.04 2.08 7.89
CA LYS A 69 10.06 0.70 8.43
C LYS A 69 9.60 -0.35 7.41
N ALA A 70 9.11 0.06 6.25
CA ALA A 70 8.61 -0.86 5.23
C ALA A 70 9.75 -1.65 4.57
N ALA A 71 9.48 -2.90 4.21
CA ALA A 71 10.42 -3.80 3.55
C ALA A 71 11.79 -3.87 4.25
N PRO A 72 11.86 -4.28 5.53
CA PRO A 72 13.09 -4.28 6.34
C PRO A 72 14.24 -5.08 5.72
N ASP A 73 13.95 -6.06 4.87
CA ASP A 73 14.95 -6.81 4.10
C ASP A 73 15.82 -5.90 3.18
N THR A 74 15.37 -4.68 2.91
CA THR A 74 16.15 -3.67 2.16
C THR A 74 17.19 -2.94 3.01
N GLY A 75 17.25 -3.22 4.31
CA GLY A 75 18.25 -2.66 5.25
C GLY A 75 17.74 -1.52 6.11
N THR A 76 16.43 -1.23 6.10
CA THR A 76 15.83 -0.19 6.96
C THR A 76 15.01 -0.82 8.09
N VAL A 77 15.13 -0.26 9.28
CA VAL A 77 14.36 -0.67 10.47
C VAL A 77 13.68 0.53 11.17
N GLY A 78 13.77 1.70 10.54
CA GLY A 78 13.19 2.94 11.07
C GLY A 78 14.11 3.73 12.00
N ASP A 79 15.42 3.50 11.97
CA ASP A 79 16.40 4.26 12.79
C ASP A 79 16.35 5.76 12.52
N GLY A 80 16.05 6.16 11.29
CA GLY A 80 15.92 7.54 10.89
C GLY A 80 14.90 8.32 11.72
N TYR A 81 13.83 7.67 12.18
CA TYR A 81 12.85 8.32 13.07
C TYR A 81 13.48 8.68 14.41
N ARG A 82 14.21 7.77 15.03
CA ARG A 82 14.93 8.02 16.28
C ARG A 82 15.96 9.13 16.12
N PHE A 83 16.66 9.17 14.99
CA PHE A 83 17.62 10.25 14.70
C PHE A 83 16.91 11.60 14.53
N ALA A 84 15.77 11.65 13.82
CA ALA A 84 14.99 12.88 13.69
C ALA A 84 14.46 13.37 15.05
N GLU A 85 13.96 12.47 15.89
CA GLU A 85 13.50 12.76 17.25
C GLU A 85 14.63 13.32 18.14
N SER A 86 15.88 12.82 17.99
CA SER A 86 17.04 13.36 18.75
C SER A 86 17.36 14.81 18.41
N PHE A 87 16.95 15.29 17.24
CA PHE A 87 17.02 16.69 16.83
C PHE A 87 15.73 17.49 17.13
N GLY A 88 14.77 16.89 17.84
CA GLY A 88 13.54 17.54 18.28
C GLY A 88 12.41 17.51 17.26
N HIS A 89 12.51 16.73 16.18
CA HIS A 89 11.41 16.51 15.25
C HIS A 89 10.34 15.62 15.87
N SER A 90 9.09 15.86 15.52
CA SER A 90 8.01 14.95 15.82
C SER A 90 7.94 13.84 14.75
N VAL A 91 7.38 12.70 15.13
CA VAL A 91 7.15 11.58 14.22
C VAL A 91 5.70 11.15 14.35
N VAL A 92 4.93 11.30 13.28
CA VAL A 92 3.62 10.65 13.16
C VAL A 92 3.86 9.14 13.10
N THR A 93 3.17 8.36 13.92
CA THR A 93 3.36 6.90 14.01
C THR A 93 3.42 6.28 12.62
N PRO A 94 4.56 5.71 12.20
CA PRO A 94 4.65 5.04 10.91
C PRO A 94 3.87 3.72 10.94
N LEU A 95 2.96 3.54 10.00
CA LEU A 95 2.12 2.36 9.86
C LEU A 95 2.34 1.72 8.49
N PRO A 96 2.23 0.38 8.35
CA PRO A 96 2.40 -0.28 7.06
C PRO A 96 1.31 0.17 6.07
N ALA A 97 1.73 0.59 4.88
CA ALA A 97 0.86 1.01 3.79
C ALA A 97 1.26 0.37 2.46
N LEU A 98 0.40 0.46 1.45
CA LEU A 98 0.50 -0.28 0.19
C LEU A 98 0.75 -1.78 0.44
N THR A 99 -0.13 -2.38 1.23
CA THR A 99 -0.03 -3.76 1.68
C THR A 99 -1.40 -4.46 1.67
N GLY A 100 -1.41 -5.78 1.85
CA GLY A 100 -2.66 -6.54 1.93
C GLY A 100 -3.45 -6.29 3.21
N LEU A 101 -4.75 -6.51 3.15
CA LEU A 101 -5.70 -6.38 4.25
C LEU A 101 -6.12 -7.77 4.75
N CYS A 102 -5.95 -8.02 6.05
CA CYS A 102 -6.39 -9.27 6.69
C CYS A 102 -7.87 -9.16 7.07
N ALA A 103 -8.64 -10.17 6.68
CA ALA A 103 -10.07 -10.23 6.91
C ALA A 103 -10.44 -11.35 7.89
N SER A 104 -11.59 -11.20 8.56
CA SER A 104 -12.10 -12.19 9.51
C SER A 104 -12.85 -13.35 8.86
N GLU A 105 -13.21 -13.22 7.58
CA GLU A 105 -14.06 -14.17 6.86
C GLU A 105 -13.32 -15.49 6.60
N LYS A 106 -13.93 -16.60 7.05
CA LYS A 106 -13.40 -17.96 6.86
C LYS A 106 -13.31 -18.39 5.39
N ASP A 107 -14.04 -17.71 4.52
CA ASP A 107 -14.06 -18.02 3.09
C ASP A 107 -12.78 -17.56 2.36
N CYS A 108 -11.96 -16.69 2.95
CA CYS A 108 -10.69 -16.23 2.38
C CYS A 108 -9.78 -17.42 1.98
N GLY A 109 -9.71 -18.46 2.81
CA GLY A 109 -8.93 -19.65 2.51
C GLY A 109 -9.37 -20.37 1.23
N LYS A 110 -10.70 -20.40 0.96
CA LYS A 110 -11.26 -21.01 -0.26
C LYS A 110 -11.00 -20.18 -1.51
N LEU A 111 -10.97 -18.86 -1.35
CA LEU A 111 -10.74 -17.91 -2.44
C LEU A 111 -9.26 -17.71 -2.76
N THR A 112 -8.36 -18.32 -2.01
CA THR A 112 -6.91 -18.15 -2.21
C THR A 112 -6.50 -18.36 -3.66
N GLY A 113 -5.81 -17.34 -4.23
CA GLY A 113 -5.31 -17.32 -5.59
C GLY A 113 -6.32 -16.89 -6.65
N VAL A 114 -7.58 -16.65 -6.28
CA VAL A 114 -8.59 -16.09 -7.19
C VAL A 114 -8.29 -14.62 -7.42
N ARG A 115 -8.46 -14.16 -8.66
CA ARG A 115 -8.40 -12.76 -9.08
C ARG A 115 -9.69 -12.41 -9.80
N THR A 116 -10.16 -11.19 -9.59
CA THR A 116 -11.33 -10.63 -10.27
C THR A 116 -11.26 -9.11 -10.26
N ASP A 117 -11.73 -8.49 -11.32
CA ASP A 117 -11.95 -7.05 -11.31
C ASP A 117 -13.14 -6.72 -10.42
N ALA A 118 -13.04 -5.63 -9.67
CA ALA A 118 -14.11 -5.15 -8.81
C ALA A 118 -13.88 -3.68 -8.43
N LYS A 119 -14.96 -3.02 -8.06
CA LYS A 119 -14.90 -1.75 -7.32
C LYS A 119 -14.89 -2.07 -5.83
N ALA A 120 -13.81 -1.65 -5.14
CA ALA A 120 -13.62 -1.84 -3.71
C ALA A 120 -13.94 -0.54 -2.97
N THR A 121 -14.84 -0.60 -1.99
CA THR A 121 -15.14 0.51 -1.09
C THR A 121 -14.70 0.13 0.33
N LEU A 122 -13.74 0.86 0.88
CA LEU A 122 -13.37 0.78 2.29
C LEU A 122 -14.23 1.75 3.08
N THR A 123 -14.98 1.25 4.06
CA THR A 123 -15.70 2.05 5.04
C THR A 123 -14.99 2.01 6.37
N VAL A 124 -14.82 3.18 6.99
CA VAL A 124 -14.12 3.38 8.25
C VAL A 124 -15.09 3.95 9.28
N GLU A 125 -15.16 3.36 10.46
CA GLU A 125 -15.92 3.83 11.60
C GLU A 125 -14.98 4.23 12.75
N PRO A 126 -15.30 5.26 13.56
CA PRO A 126 -16.58 6.00 13.62
C PRO A 126 -16.68 7.20 12.66
N GLU A 127 -15.66 7.50 11.84
CA GLU A 127 -15.63 8.70 10.98
C GLU A 127 -16.66 8.66 9.85
N HIS A 128 -17.29 7.52 9.59
CA HIS A 128 -18.19 7.26 8.45
C HIS A 128 -17.54 7.61 7.10
N ALA A 129 -16.20 7.53 7.04
CA ALA A 129 -15.46 7.82 5.82
C ALA A 129 -15.50 6.61 4.87
N ALA A 130 -15.62 6.89 3.57
CA ALA A 130 -15.57 5.88 2.52
C ALA A 130 -14.51 6.25 1.49
N TYR A 131 -13.70 5.27 1.12
CA TYR A 131 -12.65 5.39 0.11
C TYR A 131 -12.87 4.32 -0.94
N GLU A 132 -12.75 4.69 -2.21
CA GLU A 132 -13.06 3.82 -3.34
C GLU A 132 -11.87 3.66 -4.26
N GLU A 133 -11.65 2.44 -4.71
CA GLU A 133 -10.64 2.08 -5.73
C GLU A 133 -11.22 0.98 -6.62
N GLU A 134 -10.79 0.94 -7.87
CA GLU A 134 -11.26 -0.03 -8.85
C GLU A 134 -10.08 -0.74 -9.54
N GLY A 135 -10.25 -2.02 -9.83
CA GLY A 135 -9.29 -2.85 -10.55
C GLY A 135 -9.24 -4.28 -10.06
N GLU A 136 -8.17 -4.99 -10.39
CA GLU A 136 -7.99 -6.40 -10.05
C GLU A 136 -7.78 -6.59 -8.54
N ILE A 137 -8.73 -7.25 -7.90
CA ILE A 137 -8.63 -7.73 -6.52
C ILE A 137 -8.06 -9.14 -6.53
N GLN A 138 -7.09 -9.40 -5.68
CA GLN A 138 -6.54 -10.74 -5.46
C GLN A 138 -6.97 -11.24 -4.07
N PHE A 139 -7.63 -12.39 -4.03
CA PHE A 139 -7.95 -13.06 -2.78
C PHE A 139 -6.78 -13.89 -2.28
N ALA A 140 -6.44 -13.73 -1.02
CA ALA A 140 -5.39 -14.48 -0.32
C ALA A 140 -5.98 -15.20 0.89
N ALA A 141 -5.25 -16.19 1.42
CA ALA A 141 -5.70 -16.93 2.60
C ALA A 141 -5.95 -16.03 3.83
N TYR A 142 -5.26 -14.90 3.90
CA TYR A 142 -5.41 -13.92 4.98
C TYR A 142 -6.51 -12.87 4.75
N GLY A 143 -7.02 -12.71 3.51
CA GLY A 143 -7.97 -11.66 3.15
C GLY A 143 -7.78 -11.16 1.72
N LEU A 144 -7.59 -9.85 1.57
CA LEU A 144 -7.57 -9.15 0.28
C LEU A 144 -6.18 -8.60 -0.07
N SER A 145 -5.89 -8.58 -1.36
CA SER A 145 -4.67 -8.07 -1.98
C SER A 145 -4.98 -7.45 -3.34
N GLY A 146 -3.96 -6.95 -4.04
CA GLY A 146 -4.10 -6.26 -5.32
C GLY A 146 -3.97 -4.75 -5.18
N ILE A 147 -3.75 -4.05 -6.29
CA ILE A 147 -3.46 -2.61 -6.28
C ILE A 147 -4.57 -1.80 -5.60
N PRO A 148 -5.87 -2.02 -5.88
CA PRO A 148 -6.94 -1.29 -5.19
C PRO A 148 -6.89 -1.47 -3.67
N VAL A 149 -6.64 -2.69 -3.20
CA VAL A 149 -6.52 -3.00 -1.77
C VAL A 149 -5.31 -2.32 -1.15
N PHE A 150 -4.19 -2.27 -1.87
CA PHE A 150 -2.98 -1.57 -1.41
C PHE A 150 -3.23 -0.08 -1.24
N GLN A 151 -3.92 0.55 -2.18
CA GLN A 151 -4.31 1.96 -2.10
C GLN A 151 -5.17 2.25 -0.87
N LEU A 152 -6.14 1.38 -0.58
CA LEU A 152 -7.04 1.50 0.56
C LEU A 152 -6.34 1.23 1.91
N SER A 153 -5.24 0.49 1.92
CA SER A 153 -4.61 0.01 3.15
C SER A 153 -4.11 1.12 4.08
N ARG A 154 -3.69 2.28 3.54
CA ARG A 154 -3.26 3.45 4.34
C ARG A 154 -4.37 3.98 5.24
N TYR A 155 -5.58 4.05 4.72
CA TYR A 155 -6.75 4.51 5.46
C TYR A 155 -7.17 3.48 6.51
N ALA A 156 -7.14 2.19 6.14
CA ALA A 156 -7.40 1.11 7.08
C ALA A 156 -6.37 1.07 8.22
N ALA A 157 -5.07 1.26 7.91
CA ALA A 157 -4.02 1.28 8.92
C ALA A 157 -4.23 2.40 9.94
N ARG A 158 -4.51 3.62 9.47
CA ARG A 158 -4.76 4.79 10.34
C ARG A 158 -6.00 4.59 11.21
N ALA A 159 -7.10 4.11 10.64
CA ALA A 159 -8.33 3.89 11.39
C ALA A 159 -8.17 2.81 12.47
N LEU A 160 -7.55 1.68 12.14
CA LEU A 160 -7.33 0.59 13.09
C LEU A 160 -6.38 0.98 14.21
N GLU A 161 -5.36 1.81 13.94
CA GLU A 161 -4.44 2.35 14.96
C GLU A 161 -5.18 3.20 16.00
N HIS A 162 -6.20 3.95 15.58
CA HIS A 162 -7.03 4.74 16.47
C HIS A 162 -8.20 3.97 17.11
N GLY A 163 -8.22 2.64 16.96
CA GLY A 163 -9.26 1.79 17.55
C GLY A 163 -10.58 1.78 16.78
N GLY A 164 -10.59 2.30 15.56
CA GLY A 164 -11.73 2.23 14.65
C GLY A 164 -11.95 0.84 14.08
N SER A 165 -12.99 0.66 13.29
CA SER A 165 -13.27 -0.56 12.54
C SER A 165 -13.31 -0.29 11.04
N CYS A 166 -12.94 -1.30 10.25
CA CYS A 166 -12.82 -1.20 8.81
C CYS A 166 -13.57 -2.35 8.12
N GLN A 167 -14.27 -2.01 7.06
CA GLN A 167 -14.96 -2.97 6.21
C GLN A 167 -14.66 -2.67 4.74
N VAL A 168 -14.29 -3.69 3.97
CA VAL A 168 -14.19 -3.58 2.51
C VAL A 168 -15.38 -4.27 1.88
N THR A 169 -16.11 -3.53 1.06
CA THR A 169 -17.20 -4.04 0.25
C THR A 169 -16.76 -4.03 -1.22
N LEU A 170 -16.87 -5.18 -1.88
CA LEU A 170 -16.57 -5.34 -3.30
C LEU A 170 -17.87 -5.36 -4.10
N ASP A 171 -17.97 -4.50 -5.11
CA ASP A 171 -18.88 -4.65 -6.22
C ASP A 171 -18.15 -5.44 -7.31
N LEU A 172 -18.58 -6.69 -7.53
CA LEU A 172 -17.94 -7.62 -8.46
C LEU A 172 -18.38 -7.44 -9.93
N CYS A 173 -19.37 -6.56 -10.18
CA CYS A 173 -19.85 -6.17 -11.51
C CYS A 173 -20.19 -4.67 -11.51
N PRO A 174 -19.19 -3.78 -11.38
CA PRO A 174 -19.41 -2.35 -11.27
C PRO A 174 -20.02 -1.73 -12.53
N GLU A 175 -19.87 -2.38 -13.68
CA GLU A 175 -20.40 -1.96 -14.99
C GLU A 175 -21.92 -2.10 -15.12
N HIS A 176 -22.58 -2.83 -14.23
CA HIS A 176 -24.03 -3.05 -14.25
C HIS A 176 -24.72 -2.58 -12.96
N THR A 177 -25.89 -2.02 -13.07
CA THR A 177 -26.77 -1.81 -11.91
C THR A 177 -27.28 -3.15 -11.35
N ALA A 178 -27.88 -3.14 -10.18
CA ALA A 178 -28.47 -4.36 -9.60
C ALA A 178 -29.62 -4.92 -10.47
N GLU A 179 -30.41 -4.01 -11.04
CA GLU A 179 -31.55 -4.33 -11.91
C GLU A 179 -31.09 -4.93 -13.23
N GLU A 180 -30.09 -4.31 -13.90
CA GLU A 180 -29.50 -4.84 -15.13
C GLU A 180 -28.85 -6.21 -14.92
N LEU A 181 -28.13 -6.37 -13.81
CA LEU A 181 -27.49 -7.64 -13.46
C LEU A 181 -28.52 -8.74 -13.21
N GLU A 182 -29.63 -8.40 -12.58
CA GLU A 182 -30.74 -9.31 -12.35
C GLU A 182 -31.35 -9.80 -13.68
N GLU A 183 -31.62 -8.88 -14.61
CA GLU A 183 -32.16 -9.21 -15.93
C GLU A 183 -31.20 -10.15 -16.69
N ILE A 184 -29.90 -9.78 -16.75
CA ILE A 184 -28.87 -10.59 -17.41
C ILE A 184 -28.82 -12.02 -16.83
N LEU A 185 -28.86 -12.16 -15.50
CA LEU A 185 -28.77 -13.46 -14.85
C LEU A 185 -30.03 -14.29 -15.01
N LYS A 186 -31.20 -13.67 -15.00
CA LYS A 186 -32.49 -14.35 -15.25
C LYS A 186 -32.60 -14.84 -16.69
N ASP A 187 -32.24 -14.03 -17.67
CA ASP A 187 -32.19 -14.40 -19.08
C ASP A 187 -31.24 -15.58 -19.33
N LYS A 188 -30.05 -15.48 -18.71
CA LYS A 188 -29.08 -16.56 -18.78
C LYS A 188 -29.60 -17.85 -18.15
N ALA A 189 -30.24 -17.77 -16.99
CA ALA A 189 -30.84 -18.93 -16.32
C ALA A 189 -31.97 -19.59 -17.16
N GLU A 190 -32.75 -18.80 -17.85
CA GLU A 190 -33.76 -19.29 -18.79
C GLU A 190 -33.13 -19.99 -19.98
N PHE A 191 -32.08 -19.40 -20.57
CA PHE A 191 -31.35 -19.97 -21.71
C PHE A 191 -30.69 -21.32 -21.39
N ILE A 192 -30.05 -21.43 -20.21
CA ILE A 192 -29.34 -22.66 -19.80
C ILE A 192 -30.28 -23.76 -19.28
N GLY A 193 -31.54 -23.43 -19.00
CA GLY A 193 -32.59 -24.38 -18.63
C GLY A 193 -32.42 -25.03 -17.25
N GLU A 194 -32.47 -26.37 -17.19
CA GLU A 194 -32.46 -27.13 -15.93
C GLU A 194 -31.08 -27.30 -15.28
N ARG A 195 -30.18 -26.34 -15.42
CA ARG A 195 -28.83 -26.40 -14.84
C ARG A 195 -28.79 -25.88 -13.41
N THR A 196 -27.64 -26.09 -12.77
CA THR A 196 -27.45 -25.71 -11.36
C THR A 196 -27.06 -24.24 -11.21
N GLY A 197 -27.08 -23.74 -9.99
CA GLY A 197 -26.72 -22.34 -9.69
C GLY A 197 -25.32 -21.95 -10.12
N THR A 198 -24.36 -22.86 -10.07
CA THR A 198 -22.98 -22.61 -10.52
C THR A 198 -22.93 -22.31 -12.03
N ASP A 199 -23.79 -22.96 -12.84
CA ASP A 199 -23.86 -22.71 -14.27
C ASP A 199 -24.40 -21.31 -14.61
N VAL A 200 -25.24 -20.72 -13.74
CA VAL A 200 -25.73 -19.34 -13.90
C VAL A 200 -24.57 -18.33 -13.85
N LEU A 201 -23.59 -18.56 -12.99
CA LEU A 201 -22.43 -17.68 -12.83
C LEU A 201 -21.25 -18.06 -13.75
N LEU A 202 -21.35 -19.17 -14.50
CA LEU A 202 -20.31 -19.65 -15.40
C LEU A 202 -19.93 -18.56 -16.43
N GLY A 203 -18.63 -18.29 -16.58
CA GLY A 203 -18.12 -17.29 -17.51
C GLY A 203 -18.17 -15.83 -16.98
N MET A 204 -18.81 -15.59 -15.81
CA MET A 204 -18.77 -14.29 -15.15
C MET A 204 -17.67 -14.25 -14.08
N PHE A 205 -17.58 -15.31 -13.29
CA PHE A 205 -16.60 -15.40 -12.19
C PHE A 205 -15.84 -16.72 -12.24
N PRO A 206 -14.61 -16.77 -11.67
CA PRO A 206 -13.92 -18.01 -11.39
C PRO A 206 -14.77 -18.95 -10.51
N GLU A 207 -14.73 -20.25 -10.76
CA GLU A 207 -15.55 -21.26 -10.08
C GLU A 207 -15.54 -21.14 -8.55
N LYS A 208 -14.36 -21.00 -7.94
CA LYS A 208 -14.23 -20.83 -6.48
C LYS A 208 -14.99 -19.60 -5.96
N LEU A 209 -14.99 -18.51 -6.73
CA LEU A 209 -15.70 -17.29 -6.36
C LEU A 209 -17.21 -17.48 -6.49
N SER A 210 -17.67 -18.09 -7.59
CA SER A 210 -19.08 -18.45 -7.81
C SER A 210 -19.63 -19.30 -6.66
N ASP A 211 -18.88 -20.30 -6.22
CA ASP A 211 -19.26 -21.19 -5.11
C ASP A 211 -19.42 -20.42 -3.79
N VAL A 212 -18.51 -19.48 -3.51
CA VAL A 212 -18.58 -18.67 -2.29
C VAL A 212 -19.72 -17.66 -2.37
N ILE A 213 -19.97 -17.04 -3.53
CA ILE A 213 -21.10 -16.13 -3.75
C ILE A 213 -22.42 -16.86 -3.49
N LEU A 214 -22.64 -18.01 -4.12
CA LEU A 214 -23.86 -18.81 -3.94
C LEU A 214 -24.03 -19.23 -2.48
N LYS A 215 -22.97 -19.69 -1.85
CA LYS A 215 -23.00 -20.07 -0.43
C LYS A 215 -23.39 -18.90 0.47
N ARG A 216 -22.81 -17.71 0.27
CA ARG A 216 -23.14 -16.49 1.04
C ARG A 216 -24.57 -16.02 0.76
N ALA A 217 -25.05 -16.20 -0.46
CA ALA A 217 -26.46 -15.96 -0.83
C ALA A 217 -27.46 -16.97 -0.22
N GLY A 218 -26.95 -18.05 0.40
CA GLY A 218 -27.81 -19.11 0.96
C GLY A 218 -28.38 -20.04 -0.10
N ILE A 219 -27.82 -20.03 -1.32
CA ILE A 219 -28.29 -20.83 -2.45
C ILE A 219 -27.47 -22.11 -2.53
N SER A 220 -28.15 -23.28 -2.52
CA SER A 220 -27.47 -24.56 -2.73
C SER A 220 -26.94 -24.66 -4.16
N MET A 221 -25.65 -25.00 -4.31
CA MET A 221 -25.03 -25.23 -5.62
C MET A 221 -25.75 -26.29 -6.47
N LYS A 222 -26.49 -27.22 -5.83
CA LYS A 222 -27.27 -28.27 -6.51
C LYS A 222 -28.68 -27.84 -6.89
N LYS A 223 -29.15 -26.68 -6.38
CA LYS A 223 -30.49 -26.16 -6.66
C LYS A 223 -30.55 -25.70 -8.12
N LYS A 224 -31.55 -26.20 -8.85
CA LYS A 224 -31.74 -25.78 -10.24
C LYS A 224 -32.22 -24.35 -10.32
N SER A 225 -31.75 -23.58 -11.30
CA SER A 225 -32.08 -22.17 -11.46
C SER A 225 -33.59 -21.91 -11.59
N ARG A 226 -34.34 -22.82 -12.23
CA ARG A 226 -35.80 -22.74 -12.33
C ARG A 226 -36.54 -22.86 -10.98
N GLU A 227 -35.87 -23.35 -9.94
CA GLU A 227 -36.44 -23.50 -8.59
C GLU A 227 -36.16 -22.27 -7.73
N TRP A 228 -35.41 -21.29 -8.26
CA TRP A 228 -35.07 -20.09 -7.54
C TRP A 228 -36.28 -19.17 -7.43
N LYS A 229 -36.47 -18.63 -6.23
CA LYS A 229 -37.49 -17.64 -5.93
C LYS A 229 -36.90 -16.24 -6.06
N GLU A 230 -37.76 -15.23 -6.08
CA GLU A 230 -37.34 -13.82 -6.09
C GLU A 230 -36.32 -13.50 -4.97
N ALA A 231 -36.53 -14.07 -3.78
CA ALA A 231 -35.58 -13.91 -2.67
C ALA A 231 -34.19 -14.49 -2.97
N ASP A 232 -34.08 -15.60 -3.73
CA ASP A 232 -32.78 -16.17 -4.11
C ASP A 232 -32.03 -15.22 -5.05
N TRP A 233 -32.76 -14.61 -6.02
CA TRP A 233 -32.18 -13.61 -6.93
C TRP A 233 -31.70 -12.37 -6.17
N ASN A 234 -32.55 -11.80 -5.32
CA ASN A 234 -32.20 -10.64 -4.51
C ASN A 234 -30.96 -10.89 -3.64
N HIS A 235 -30.85 -12.07 -3.03
CA HIS A 235 -29.68 -12.45 -2.23
C HIS A 235 -28.42 -12.61 -3.09
N LEU A 236 -28.54 -13.24 -4.26
CA LEU A 236 -27.43 -13.42 -5.19
C LEU A 236 -26.90 -12.07 -5.66
N ILE A 237 -27.77 -11.22 -6.18
CA ILE A 237 -27.43 -9.87 -6.64
C ILE A 237 -26.81 -9.05 -5.51
N GLY A 238 -27.43 -9.12 -4.32
CA GLY A 238 -26.89 -8.47 -3.13
C GLY A 238 -25.48 -8.91 -2.79
N GLN A 239 -25.15 -10.20 -2.94
CA GLN A 239 -23.79 -10.70 -2.73
C GLN A 239 -22.82 -10.25 -3.83
N ILE A 240 -23.24 -10.20 -5.09
CA ILE A 240 -22.39 -9.75 -6.19
C ILE A 240 -22.09 -8.25 -6.05
N LYS A 241 -23.08 -7.44 -5.71
CA LYS A 241 -22.94 -5.98 -5.57
C LYS A 241 -22.35 -5.54 -4.24
N LYS A 242 -22.41 -6.37 -3.19
CA LYS A 242 -21.94 -6.05 -1.84
C LYS A 242 -21.24 -7.26 -1.19
N PHE A 243 -20.14 -7.70 -1.82
CA PHE A 243 -19.32 -8.80 -1.30
C PHE A 243 -18.37 -8.28 -0.23
N THR A 244 -18.72 -8.45 1.03
CA THR A 244 -18.16 -7.73 2.17
C THR A 244 -17.11 -8.54 2.93
N PHE A 245 -16.07 -7.81 3.43
CA PHE A 245 -14.99 -8.32 4.28
C PHE A 245 -14.73 -7.37 5.44
N HIS A 246 -14.71 -7.90 6.67
CA HIS A 246 -14.36 -7.16 7.87
C HIS A 246 -12.85 -7.22 8.08
N ILE A 247 -12.21 -6.07 8.05
CA ILE A 247 -10.76 -5.96 8.13
C ILE A 247 -10.32 -5.93 9.58
N THR A 248 -9.41 -6.83 9.92
CA THR A 248 -8.90 -6.98 11.29
C THR A 248 -7.54 -6.32 11.50
N ARG A 249 -6.71 -6.25 10.44
CA ARG A 249 -5.40 -5.61 10.45
C ARG A 249 -4.86 -5.47 9.02
N CYS A 250 -3.89 -4.60 8.83
CA CYS A 250 -3.02 -4.61 7.66
C CYS A 250 -1.96 -5.72 7.78
N ARG A 251 -1.38 -6.16 6.65
CA ARG A 251 -0.15 -6.96 6.69
C ARG A 251 0.98 -6.12 7.27
N GLY A 252 1.99 -6.80 7.84
CA GLY A 252 3.11 -6.14 8.51
C GLY A 252 4.09 -5.43 7.57
N TYR A 253 5.10 -4.81 8.17
CA TYR A 253 6.12 -4.04 7.45
C TYR A 253 6.89 -4.88 6.42
N GLU A 254 7.06 -6.19 6.63
CA GLU A 254 7.74 -7.09 5.71
C GLU A 254 7.04 -7.22 4.35
N GLN A 255 5.72 -6.94 4.32
CA GLN A 255 4.91 -6.99 3.11
C GLN A 255 4.44 -5.62 2.64
N ALA A 256 4.71 -4.57 3.41
CA ALA A 256 4.38 -3.21 3.05
C ALA A 256 5.39 -2.66 2.03
N GLN A 257 4.89 -1.93 1.03
CA GLN A 257 5.78 -1.24 0.09
C GLN A 257 6.29 0.07 0.67
N VAL A 258 5.50 0.73 1.51
CA VAL A 258 5.82 2.01 2.16
C VAL A 258 5.20 2.06 3.56
N CYS A 259 5.53 3.09 4.33
CA CYS A 259 4.77 3.49 5.52
C CYS A 259 3.91 4.72 5.22
N THR A 260 2.76 4.82 5.88
CA THR A 260 2.05 6.09 6.12
C THR A 260 2.47 6.61 7.49
N GLY A 261 2.72 7.91 7.63
CA GLY A 261 3.36 8.49 8.81
C GLY A 261 4.86 8.74 8.60
N GLY A 262 5.50 9.39 9.54
CA GLY A 262 6.89 9.84 9.48
C GLY A 262 7.06 11.26 10.01
N VAL A 263 8.17 11.92 9.67
CA VAL A 263 8.42 13.31 10.05
C VAL A 263 7.53 14.25 9.22
N PRO A 264 6.72 15.12 9.85
CA PRO A 264 5.83 16.04 9.13
C PRO A 264 6.59 17.03 8.23
N LEU A 265 6.12 17.23 7.00
CA LEU A 265 6.70 18.23 6.07
C LEU A 265 6.66 19.66 6.63
N ALA A 266 5.70 19.97 7.49
CA ALA A 266 5.59 21.29 8.13
C ALA A 266 6.81 21.63 9.01
N GLU A 267 7.63 20.65 9.38
CA GLU A 267 8.85 20.84 10.16
C GLU A 267 10.09 21.07 9.29
N LEU A 268 9.93 21.15 7.98
CA LEU A 268 11.00 21.40 7.01
C LEU A 268 10.81 22.75 6.32
N LYS A 269 11.90 23.35 5.88
CA LYS A 269 11.90 24.52 5.02
C LYS A 269 11.47 24.12 3.60
N ASN A 270 10.59 24.90 3.02
CA ASN A 270 10.11 24.66 1.66
C ASN A 270 11.27 24.63 0.64
N CYS A 271 11.18 23.70 -0.30
CA CYS A 271 12.09 23.53 -1.45
C CYS A 271 13.54 23.11 -1.12
N SER A 272 13.98 23.10 0.14
CA SER A 272 15.35 22.68 0.51
C SER A 272 15.41 21.36 1.25
N MET A 273 14.29 20.89 1.80
CA MET A 273 14.24 19.73 2.71
C MET A 273 15.07 19.93 3.99
N GLU A 274 15.51 21.16 4.27
CA GLU A 274 16.23 21.50 5.51
C GLU A 274 15.27 21.55 6.70
N SER A 275 15.73 21.06 7.83
CA SER A 275 15.04 21.15 9.11
C SER A 275 14.73 22.63 9.47
N ALA A 276 13.49 22.93 9.83
CA ALA A 276 13.15 24.23 10.40
C ALA A 276 13.69 24.40 11.84
N LYS A 277 14.14 23.31 12.47
CA LYS A 277 14.62 23.28 13.88
C LYS A 277 16.13 23.32 14.00
N VAL A 278 16.83 22.66 13.10
CA VAL A 278 18.29 22.50 13.15
C VAL A 278 18.90 22.89 11.82
N PRO A 279 19.59 24.04 11.70
CA PRO A 279 20.26 24.47 10.48
C PRO A 279 21.31 23.45 10.04
N GLY A 280 21.39 23.17 8.72
CA GLY A 280 22.30 22.20 8.11
C GLY A 280 21.85 20.73 8.23
N LEU A 281 20.71 20.46 8.91
CA LEU A 281 20.09 19.13 8.92
C LEU A 281 19.03 19.05 7.81
N TYR A 282 19.08 18.00 6.99
CA TYR A 282 18.15 17.74 5.91
C TYR A 282 17.50 16.36 6.08
N LEU A 283 16.24 16.26 5.71
CA LEU A 283 15.50 14.99 5.75
C LEU A 283 14.84 14.74 4.39
N CYS A 284 14.89 13.50 3.89
CA CYS A 284 14.32 13.20 2.59
C CYS A 284 13.78 11.75 2.49
N GLY A 285 13.04 11.48 1.42
CA GLY A 285 12.47 10.17 1.13
C GLY A 285 11.36 9.76 2.06
N GLU A 286 11.25 8.47 2.31
CA GLU A 286 10.19 7.85 3.11
C GLU A 286 10.34 8.04 4.64
N LEU A 287 11.38 8.72 5.09
CA LEU A 287 11.48 9.20 6.46
C LEU A 287 10.41 10.26 6.77
N LEU A 288 9.94 10.96 5.73
CA LEU A 288 8.94 12.01 5.81
C LEU A 288 7.52 11.43 5.73
N ASP A 289 6.56 12.10 6.37
CA ASP A 289 5.13 11.74 6.31
C ASP A 289 4.55 12.04 4.92
N VAL A 290 5.01 11.27 3.94
CA VAL A 290 4.56 11.32 2.54
C VAL A 290 4.45 9.89 2.01
N ASP A 291 3.24 9.47 1.73
CA ASP A 291 2.95 8.19 1.08
C ASP A 291 2.12 8.40 -0.18
N GLY A 292 2.72 8.08 -1.31
CA GLY A 292 2.10 8.18 -2.63
C GLY A 292 1.35 6.89 -3.02
N ALA A 293 0.58 6.99 -4.10
CA ALA A 293 -0.11 5.86 -4.70
C ALA A 293 0.87 4.77 -5.21
N CYS A 294 0.37 3.55 -5.44
CA CYS A 294 1.11 2.55 -6.21
C CYS A 294 1.42 3.08 -7.62
N GLY A 295 2.62 2.75 -8.15
CA GLY A 295 2.98 3.12 -9.50
C GLY A 295 4.19 4.04 -9.61
N GLY A 296 5.15 3.99 -8.67
CA GLY A 296 6.42 4.71 -8.74
C GLY A 296 6.43 6.09 -8.11
N TYR A 297 5.31 6.59 -7.59
CA TYR A 297 5.22 7.91 -6.95
C TYR A 297 6.12 8.02 -5.72
N ASN A 298 6.24 6.96 -4.93
CA ASN A 298 7.09 6.95 -3.74
C ASN A 298 8.59 7.01 -4.10
N LEU A 299 9.01 6.32 -5.16
CA LEU A 299 10.36 6.43 -5.69
C LEU A 299 10.62 7.83 -6.26
N GLN A 300 9.65 8.41 -6.98
CA GLN A 300 9.75 9.77 -7.49
C GLN A 300 9.89 10.79 -6.36
N TRP A 301 9.13 10.61 -5.28
CA TRP A 301 9.27 11.43 -4.07
C TRP A 301 10.67 11.31 -3.46
N ALA A 302 11.17 10.08 -3.27
CA ALA A 302 12.49 9.84 -2.71
C ALA A 302 13.59 10.52 -3.54
N TRP A 303 13.52 10.43 -4.87
CA TRP A 303 14.48 11.08 -5.76
C TRP A 303 14.38 12.60 -5.73
N THR A 304 13.15 13.13 -5.78
CA THR A 304 12.93 14.58 -5.77
C THR A 304 13.39 15.21 -4.47
N SER A 305 12.98 14.65 -3.33
CA SER A 305 13.37 15.16 -2.02
C SER A 305 14.88 14.99 -1.75
N GLY A 306 15.47 13.86 -2.18
CA GLY A 306 16.91 13.66 -2.10
C GLY A 306 17.72 14.64 -2.97
N TYR A 307 17.22 14.94 -4.18
CA TYR A 307 17.84 15.94 -5.05
C TYR A 307 17.79 17.35 -4.43
N LEU A 308 16.64 17.74 -3.86
CA LEU A 308 16.48 19.03 -3.20
C LEU A 308 17.40 19.16 -1.98
N ALA A 309 17.42 18.12 -1.13
CA ALA A 309 18.30 18.09 0.05
C ALA A 309 19.78 18.17 -0.34
N GLY A 310 20.20 17.38 -1.33
CA GLY A 310 21.60 17.37 -1.78
C GLY A 310 22.05 18.69 -2.37
N ASN A 311 21.22 19.34 -3.21
CA ASN A 311 21.53 20.66 -3.76
C ASN A 311 21.61 21.72 -2.65
N ALA A 312 20.68 21.71 -1.71
CA ALA A 312 20.67 22.72 -0.64
C ALA A 312 21.87 22.53 0.29
N ALA A 313 22.19 21.30 0.69
CA ALA A 313 23.35 21.01 1.54
C ALA A 313 24.69 21.34 0.86
N GLY A 314 24.79 21.23 -0.46
CA GLY A 314 26.01 21.57 -1.22
C GLY A 314 26.12 23.04 -1.63
N SER A 315 25.10 23.87 -1.39
CA SER A 315 25.07 25.29 -1.79
C SER A 315 25.42 26.25 -0.64
N GLU A 316 25.65 25.73 0.57
CA GLU A 316 26.10 26.51 1.72
C GLU A 316 27.64 26.74 1.65
N GLU A 317 28.07 27.55 0.66
CA GLU A 317 29.40 28.19 0.65
C GLU A 317 29.27 29.71 0.79
#